data_a0688f6f4de9331c0a3a6cf804921e84
#
_entry.id   a0688f6f4de9331c0a3a6cf804921e84
#
_cell.length_a   1.000
_cell.length_b   1.000
_cell.length_c   1.000
_cell.angle_alpha   90.00
_cell.angle_beta   90.00
_cell.angle_gamma   90.00
#
_symmetry.space_group_name_H-M   'P 1'
#
loop_
_entity.id
_entity.type
_entity.pdbx_description
1 polymer ?
#
loop_
_entity_poly.entity_id
_entity_poly.type
_entity_poly.pdbx_seq_one_letter_code
_entity_poly.pdbx_strand_id
1 'polypeptide(L)'
;MSHIRIGRCYSYLLVLLFLSAAMIADAQHVEVNAPSHVTVGEPFVIEYVVNSQDVRNFRLTGKLDGLEVVGGPNVAEQSSFQMVNGHMSSSSIVSYSYFVVAKKKGNIHLPVARVAVGSKTVSSTSNIVKAIGTTNNQGGNDIDSDPLQQSRRDVS
;
A
#
# COMPACT_ATOMS: atom_id res chain seq x y z
N MET A 1 14.34 -62.44 20.72
CA MET A 1 15.20 -61.49 20.02
C MET A 1 14.40 -60.53 19.16
N SER A 2 13.76 -59.49 19.77
CA SER A 2 12.98 -58.52 19.01
C SER A 2 12.82 -57.18 19.76
N HIS A 3 13.96 -56.65 20.23
CA HIS A 3 13.97 -55.37 20.97
C HIS A 3 14.60 -54.18 20.21
N ILE A 4 14.95 -54.33 18.94
CA ILE A 4 15.74 -53.31 18.22
C ILE A 4 14.89 -52.42 17.27
N ARG A 5 13.60 -52.70 17.09
CA ARG A 5 12.78 -51.96 16.08
C ARG A 5 12.01 -50.76 16.62
N ILE A 6 11.81 -50.66 17.91
CA ILE A 6 10.98 -49.61 18.52
C ILE A 6 11.75 -48.28 18.63
N GLY A 7 13.04 -48.31 18.91
CA GLY A 7 13.86 -47.09 19.07
C GLY A 7 14.02 -46.23 17.80
N ARG A 8 13.98 -46.88 16.62
CA ARG A 8 14.13 -46.13 15.34
C ARG A 8 12.88 -45.37 14.94
N CYS A 9 11.69 -45.88 15.31
CA CYS A 9 10.44 -45.15 15.06
C CYS A 9 10.29 -43.90 15.94
N TYR A 10 10.71 -43.98 17.21
CA TYR A 10 10.69 -42.82 18.10
C TYR A 10 11.64 -41.72 17.66
N SER A 11 12.79 -42.09 17.08
CA SER A 11 13.74 -41.10 16.55
C SER A 11 13.17 -40.31 15.37
N TYR A 12 12.47 -40.94 14.46
CA TYR A 12 11.81 -40.27 13.35
C TYR A 12 10.60 -39.43 13.79
N LEU A 13 9.85 -39.91 14.80
CA LEU A 13 8.72 -39.16 15.36
C LEU A 13 9.19 -37.88 16.07
N LEU A 14 10.31 -37.93 16.81
CA LEU A 14 10.92 -36.79 17.47
C LEU A 14 11.47 -35.77 16.47
N VAL A 15 12.08 -36.21 15.38
CA VAL A 15 12.58 -35.33 14.31
C VAL A 15 11.40 -34.66 13.57
N LEU A 16 10.32 -35.41 13.34
CA LEU A 16 9.12 -34.85 12.71
C LEU A 16 8.42 -33.81 13.61
N LEU A 17 8.42 -34.04 14.93
CA LEU A 17 7.85 -33.09 15.90
C LEU A 17 8.70 -31.80 16.01
N PHE A 18 10.04 -31.91 15.87
CA PHE A 18 10.92 -30.74 15.85
C PHE A 18 10.81 -29.93 14.56
N LEU A 19 10.47 -30.56 13.43
CA LEU A 19 10.29 -29.86 12.15
C LEU A 19 9.00 -29.05 12.09
N SER A 20 7.98 -29.41 12.88
CA SER A 20 6.68 -28.71 12.89
C SER A 20 6.66 -27.44 13.74
N ALA A 21 7.67 -27.21 14.58
CA ALA A 21 7.74 -26.06 15.48
C ALA A 21 8.35 -24.78 14.83
N ALA A 22 8.75 -24.82 13.57
CA ALA A 22 9.58 -23.78 12.96
C ALA A 22 8.84 -22.75 12.10
N MET A 23 7.50 -22.69 12.11
CA MET A 23 6.75 -21.82 11.19
C MET A 23 5.69 -20.96 11.86
N ILE A 24 6.07 -20.17 12.86
CA ILE A 24 5.35 -18.91 13.13
C ILE A 24 6.38 -17.78 13.02
N ALA A 25 6.82 -17.53 11.80
CA ALA A 25 7.44 -16.26 11.50
C ALA A 25 6.29 -15.27 11.27
N ASP A 26 5.99 -14.44 12.26
CA ASP A 26 5.26 -13.21 12.04
C ASP A 26 6.04 -12.44 10.97
N ALA A 27 5.53 -12.48 9.75
CA ALA A 27 6.12 -11.78 8.64
C ALA A 27 5.80 -10.30 8.83
N GLN A 28 6.65 -9.60 9.58
CA GLN A 28 6.63 -8.16 9.63
C GLN A 28 6.79 -7.67 8.19
N HIS A 29 5.80 -6.95 7.68
CA HIS A 29 5.80 -6.39 6.35
C HIS A 29 5.36 -4.93 6.41
N VAL A 30 5.72 -4.19 5.39
CA VAL A 30 5.25 -2.83 5.18
C VAL A 30 4.09 -2.90 4.20
N GLU A 31 2.90 -2.52 4.65
CA GLU A 31 1.72 -2.41 3.81
C GLU A 31 1.74 -1.09 3.04
N VAL A 32 1.28 -1.10 1.78
CA VAL A 32 1.22 0.08 0.93
C VAL A 32 -0.23 0.34 0.56
N ASN A 33 -0.76 1.46 1.01
CA ASN A 33 -2.10 1.94 0.71
C ASN A 33 -2.01 3.09 -0.30
N ALA A 34 -2.61 2.91 -1.46
CA ALA A 34 -2.70 3.92 -2.51
C ALA A 34 -3.94 3.68 -3.37
N PRO A 35 -4.50 4.71 -4.00
CA PRO A 35 -5.60 4.54 -4.94
C PRO A 35 -5.14 3.72 -6.16
N SER A 36 -6.01 2.87 -6.68
CA SER A 36 -5.72 2.07 -7.88
C SER A 36 -5.68 2.90 -9.16
N HIS A 37 -6.42 4.01 -9.20
CA HIS A 37 -6.50 4.94 -10.32
C HIS A 37 -6.34 6.37 -9.82
N VAL A 38 -5.59 7.17 -10.55
CA VAL A 38 -5.35 8.60 -10.25
C VAL A 38 -5.39 9.40 -11.54
N THR A 39 -5.65 10.69 -11.42
CA THR A 39 -5.63 11.63 -12.54
C THR A 39 -4.24 12.26 -12.65
N VAL A 40 -3.72 12.38 -13.88
CA VAL A 40 -2.45 13.08 -14.12
C VAL A 40 -2.60 14.56 -13.71
N GLY A 41 -1.65 15.05 -12.92
CA GLY A 41 -1.63 16.43 -12.42
C GLY A 41 -2.40 16.64 -11.10
N GLU A 42 -3.17 15.67 -10.64
CA GLU A 42 -3.87 15.75 -9.35
C GLU A 42 -3.07 15.08 -8.24
N PRO A 43 -3.00 15.69 -7.05
CA PRO A 43 -2.32 15.09 -5.91
C PRO A 43 -3.11 13.92 -5.33
N PHE A 44 -2.40 12.87 -4.94
CA PHE A 44 -2.95 11.73 -4.20
C PHE A 44 -2.00 11.31 -3.08
N VAL A 45 -2.47 10.46 -2.19
CA VAL A 45 -1.70 10.00 -1.02
C VAL A 45 -1.23 8.57 -1.25
N ILE A 46 0.04 8.33 -0.92
CA ILE A 46 0.59 6.99 -0.71
C ILE A 46 0.89 6.87 0.77
N GLU A 47 0.35 5.85 1.41
CA GLU A 47 0.58 5.57 2.81
C GLU A 47 1.33 4.24 2.95
N TYR A 48 2.40 4.25 3.74
CA TYR A 48 3.15 3.06 4.12
C TYR A 48 2.90 2.78 5.59
N VAL A 49 2.33 1.61 5.88
CA VAL A 49 1.92 1.21 7.23
C VAL A 49 2.84 0.11 7.73
N VAL A 50 3.42 0.33 8.90
CA VAL A 50 4.30 -0.61 9.58
C VAL A 50 3.68 -1.01 10.90
N ASN A 51 3.36 -2.29 11.06
CA ASN A 51 2.84 -2.83 12.32
C ASN A 51 4.00 -3.25 13.21
N SER A 52 4.57 -2.31 13.95
CA SER A 52 5.66 -2.54 14.91
C SER A 52 5.85 -1.34 15.82
N GLN A 53 6.36 -1.58 17.02
CA GLN A 53 6.74 -0.55 17.99
C GLN A 53 8.15 0.01 17.77
N ASP A 54 9.05 -0.79 17.18
CA ASP A 54 10.45 -0.40 16.99
C ASP A 54 10.74 -0.18 15.50
N VAL A 55 10.24 0.95 14.99
CA VAL A 55 10.39 1.36 13.60
C VAL A 55 11.47 2.43 13.49
N ARG A 56 12.51 2.17 12.69
CA ARG A 56 13.63 3.09 12.48
C ARG A 56 14.05 3.14 11.01
N ASN A 57 14.74 4.21 10.64
CA ASN A 57 15.39 4.35 9.33
C ASN A 57 14.44 4.11 8.14
N PHE A 58 13.21 4.64 8.23
CA PHE A 58 12.29 4.59 7.11
C PHE A 58 12.87 5.38 5.92
N ARG A 59 12.84 4.77 4.75
CA ARG A 59 13.26 5.41 3.49
C ARG A 59 12.54 4.83 2.30
N LEU A 60 12.27 5.65 1.33
CA LEU A 60 11.80 5.22 0.01
C LEU A 60 12.99 4.85 -0.87
N THR A 61 12.86 3.78 -1.62
CA THR A 61 13.87 3.28 -2.56
C THR A 61 13.22 3.05 -3.92
N GLY A 62 14.00 3.20 -4.97
CA GLY A 62 13.54 3.06 -6.36
C GLY A 62 13.49 4.41 -7.08
N LYS A 63 13.17 4.35 -8.37
CA LYS A 63 13.02 5.53 -9.20
C LYS A 63 11.58 6.07 -9.07
N LEU A 64 11.44 7.37 -8.95
CA LEU A 64 10.16 8.08 -9.01
C LEU A 64 9.78 8.37 -10.48
N ASP A 65 9.78 7.32 -11.32
CA ASP A 65 9.49 7.50 -12.74
C ASP A 65 8.00 7.79 -12.97
N GLY A 66 7.71 9.02 -13.32
CA GLY A 66 6.35 9.52 -13.53
C GLY A 66 5.62 9.94 -12.27
N LEU A 67 6.30 9.99 -11.11
CA LEU A 67 5.79 10.54 -9.86
C LEU A 67 6.62 11.72 -9.40
N GLU A 68 5.96 12.71 -8.84
CA GLU A 68 6.58 13.83 -8.14
C GLU A 68 6.06 13.84 -6.70
N VAL A 69 6.98 13.88 -5.72
CA VAL A 69 6.61 14.05 -4.31
C VAL A 69 6.43 15.53 -4.05
N VAL A 70 5.22 15.93 -3.68
CA VAL A 70 4.86 17.32 -3.42
C VAL A 70 4.71 17.63 -1.94
N GLY A 71 4.70 16.60 -1.07
CA GLY A 71 4.64 16.76 0.38
C GLY A 71 4.90 15.47 1.14
N GLY A 72 5.26 15.61 2.41
CA GLY A 72 5.50 14.51 3.34
C GLY A 72 7.00 14.22 3.59
N PRO A 73 7.31 13.14 4.37
CA PRO A 73 6.32 12.27 4.99
C PRO A 73 5.60 12.92 6.18
N ASN A 74 4.30 12.73 6.26
CA ASN A 74 3.57 12.88 7.50
C ASN A 74 3.64 11.57 8.25
N VAL A 75 4.10 11.59 9.50
CA VAL A 75 4.24 10.40 10.32
C VAL A 75 3.15 10.39 11.38
N ALA A 76 2.38 9.31 11.45
CA ALA A 76 1.41 9.08 12.51
C ALA A 76 1.73 7.78 13.24
N GLU A 77 1.65 7.83 14.55
CA GLU A 77 1.84 6.68 15.43
C GLU A 77 0.54 6.41 16.18
N GLN A 78 0.09 5.16 16.15
CA GLN A 78 -1.07 4.71 16.89
C GLN A 78 -0.71 3.48 17.70
N SER A 79 -0.93 3.55 19.02
CA SER A 79 -0.75 2.43 19.92
C SER A 79 -2.08 2.03 20.54
N SER A 80 -2.35 0.75 20.60
CA SER A 80 -3.52 0.19 21.28
C SER A 80 -3.10 -0.85 22.31
N PHE A 81 -3.81 -0.86 23.44
CA PHE A 81 -3.61 -1.81 24.53
C PHE A 81 -4.89 -2.57 24.74
N GLN A 82 -4.82 -3.88 24.79
CA GLN A 82 -5.95 -4.74 25.09
C GLN A 82 -5.59 -5.69 26.24
N MET A 83 -6.50 -5.86 27.16
CA MET A 83 -6.40 -6.86 28.22
C MET A 83 -7.52 -7.88 28.03
N VAL A 84 -7.15 -9.13 27.75
CA VAL A 84 -8.10 -10.23 27.59
C VAL A 84 -7.68 -11.36 28.54
N ASN A 85 -8.57 -11.77 29.43
CA ASN A 85 -8.33 -12.84 30.42
C ASN A 85 -7.03 -12.66 31.23
N GLY A 86 -6.71 -11.43 31.64
CA GLY A 86 -5.51 -11.12 32.40
C GLY A 86 -4.20 -11.07 31.57
N HIS A 87 -4.26 -11.30 30.27
CA HIS A 87 -3.15 -11.13 29.35
C HIS A 87 -3.23 -9.75 28.68
N MET A 88 -2.16 -8.97 28.83
CA MET A 88 -2.03 -7.67 28.16
C MET A 88 -1.38 -7.88 26.80
N SER A 89 -2.02 -7.43 25.75
CA SER A 89 -1.44 -7.31 24.42
C SER A 89 -1.37 -5.84 24.01
N SER A 90 -0.26 -5.44 23.41
CA SER A 90 -0.10 -4.12 22.84
C SER A 90 0.23 -4.23 21.35
N SER A 91 -0.38 -3.40 20.54
CA SER A 91 -0.03 -3.24 19.14
C SER A 91 0.30 -1.78 18.86
N SER A 92 1.28 -1.55 18.02
CA SER A 92 1.65 -0.22 17.57
C SER A 92 1.74 -0.22 16.05
N ILE A 93 1.18 0.82 15.45
CA ILE A 93 1.18 1.03 14.01
C ILE A 93 1.83 2.39 13.76
N VAL A 94 2.81 2.41 12.85
CA VAL A 94 3.42 3.65 12.38
C VAL A 94 3.10 3.80 10.90
N SER A 95 2.51 4.91 10.51
CA SER A 95 2.20 5.21 9.11
C SER A 95 2.98 6.42 8.61
N TYR A 96 3.43 6.33 7.35
CA TYR A 96 4.16 7.37 6.63
C TYR A 96 3.39 7.74 5.38
N SER A 97 2.83 8.93 5.34
CA SER A 97 1.99 9.41 4.24
C SER A 97 2.74 10.45 3.40
N TYR A 98 2.77 10.22 2.09
CA TYR A 98 3.34 11.11 1.09
C TYR A 98 2.26 11.63 0.17
N PHE A 99 2.30 12.93 -0.12
CA PHE A 99 1.51 13.53 -1.18
C PHE A 99 2.32 13.51 -2.47
N VAL A 100 1.76 12.92 -3.49
CA VAL A 100 2.44 12.75 -4.78
C VAL A 100 1.52 13.12 -5.94
N VAL A 101 2.11 13.48 -7.07
CA VAL A 101 1.40 13.81 -8.31
C VAL A 101 1.92 12.90 -9.42
N ALA A 102 1.00 12.31 -10.18
CA ALA A 102 1.35 11.58 -11.39
C ALA A 102 1.64 12.56 -12.52
N LYS A 103 2.80 12.45 -13.16
CA LYS A 103 3.26 13.35 -14.24
C LYS A 103 3.02 12.78 -15.63
N LYS A 104 2.72 11.49 -15.75
CA LYS A 104 2.47 10.80 -17.03
C LYS A 104 1.32 9.81 -16.90
N LYS A 105 0.65 9.53 -18.02
CA LYS A 105 -0.38 8.49 -18.11
C LYS A 105 0.24 7.10 -18.11
N GLY A 106 -0.52 6.10 -17.67
CA GLY A 106 -0.16 4.70 -17.71
C GLY A 106 0.09 4.10 -16.34
N ASN A 107 0.70 2.94 -16.32
CA ASN A 107 1.03 2.25 -15.09
C ASN A 107 2.30 2.86 -14.49
N ILE A 108 2.18 3.31 -13.25
CA ILE A 108 3.26 3.93 -12.49
C ILE A 108 3.60 3.02 -11.33
N HIS A 109 4.86 2.61 -11.23
CA HIS A 109 5.34 1.84 -10.10
C HIS A 109 5.60 2.77 -8.91
N LEU A 110 5.02 2.42 -7.76
CA LEU A 110 5.26 3.14 -6.53
C LEU A 110 6.64 2.79 -5.97
N PRO A 111 7.31 3.75 -5.31
CA PRO A 111 8.59 3.48 -4.67
C PRO A 111 8.40 2.44 -3.55
N VAL A 112 9.40 1.60 -3.38
CA VAL A 112 9.43 0.59 -2.32
C VAL A 112 9.95 1.24 -1.05
N ALA A 113 9.19 1.12 0.04
CA ALA A 113 9.65 1.53 1.36
C ALA A 113 10.57 0.47 1.96
N ARG A 114 11.64 0.92 2.61
CA ARG A 114 12.50 0.10 3.46
C ARG A 114 12.57 0.70 4.85
N VAL A 115 12.47 -0.16 5.84
CA VAL A 115 12.44 0.24 7.25
C VAL A 115 13.17 -0.79 8.09
N ALA A 116 13.87 -0.34 9.11
CA ALA A 116 14.41 -1.21 10.13
C ALA A 116 13.34 -1.43 11.22
N VAL A 117 13.06 -2.71 11.51
CA VAL A 117 12.14 -3.13 12.56
C VAL A 117 12.91 -4.04 13.50
N GLY A 118 13.22 -3.53 14.69
CA GLY A 118 14.16 -4.20 15.59
C GLY A 118 15.52 -4.38 14.92
N SER A 119 15.98 -5.62 14.79
CA SER A 119 17.25 -5.99 14.15
C SER A 119 17.15 -6.34 12.67
N LYS A 120 15.93 -6.32 12.09
CA LYS A 120 15.66 -6.73 10.70
C LYS A 120 15.34 -5.52 9.83
N THR A 121 15.70 -5.61 8.55
CA THR A 121 15.22 -4.66 7.54
C THR A 121 14.07 -5.29 6.77
N VAL A 122 12.95 -4.60 6.73
CA VAL A 122 11.72 -5.01 6.07
C VAL A 122 11.46 -4.07 4.89
N SER A 123 10.91 -4.60 3.82
CA SER A 123 10.56 -3.82 2.63
C SER A 123 9.07 -3.96 2.32
N SER A 124 8.47 -2.94 1.74
CA SER A 124 7.12 -3.03 1.19
C SER A 124 7.11 -3.88 -0.09
N THR A 125 5.95 -4.39 -0.44
CA THR A 125 5.71 -4.95 -1.77
C THR A 125 5.75 -3.85 -2.83
N SER A 126 6.04 -4.24 -4.07
CA SER A 126 5.88 -3.35 -5.22
C SER A 126 4.39 -3.16 -5.50
N ASN A 127 3.96 -1.93 -5.68
CA ASN A 127 2.58 -1.61 -6.01
C ASN A 127 2.53 -0.72 -7.26
N ILE A 128 1.41 -0.76 -7.99
CA ILE A 128 1.21 -0.03 -9.24
C ILE A 128 -0.07 0.79 -9.14
N VAL A 129 0.01 2.04 -9.58
CA VAL A 129 -1.13 2.95 -9.73
C VAL A 129 -1.32 3.25 -11.21
N LYS A 130 -2.56 3.21 -11.70
CA LYS A 130 -2.90 3.56 -13.07
C LYS A 130 -3.24 5.05 -13.16
N ALA A 131 -2.38 5.82 -13.81
CA ALA A 131 -2.64 7.23 -14.06
C ALA A 131 -3.42 7.41 -15.37
N ILE A 132 -4.59 8.03 -15.26
CA ILE A 132 -5.47 8.38 -16.38
C ILE A 132 -5.32 9.85 -16.71
N GLY A 133 -5.57 10.21 -17.99
CA GLY A 133 -5.56 11.63 -18.37
C GLY A 133 -6.73 12.39 -17.76
N THR A 134 -6.56 13.68 -17.58
CA THR A 134 -7.65 14.61 -17.30
C THR A 134 -8.68 14.45 -18.41
N THR A 135 -9.89 14.08 -18.07
CA THR A 135 -11.01 14.21 -19.00
C THR A 135 -11.27 15.71 -19.08
N ASN A 136 -10.71 16.38 -20.09
CA ASN A 136 -11.22 17.67 -20.47
C ASN A 136 -12.66 17.42 -20.96
N ASN A 137 -13.62 17.57 -20.08
CA ASN A 137 -14.96 17.97 -20.49
C ASN A 137 -14.80 19.41 -21.02
N GLN A 138 -14.27 19.52 -22.24
CA GLN A 138 -14.74 20.60 -23.11
C GLN A 138 -16.21 20.28 -23.34
N GLY A 139 -17.05 20.80 -22.47
CA GLY A 139 -18.44 21.01 -22.81
C GLY A 139 -18.44 21.74 -24.14
N GLY A 140 -18.72 20.99 -25.21
CA GLY A 140 -19.14 21.61 -26.43
C GLY A 140 -20.29 22.53 -26.06
N ASN A 141 -20.09 23.82 -26.18
CA ASN A 141 -21.16 24.75 -26.39
C ASN A 141 -21.72 24.36 -27.75
N ASP A 142 -22.52 23.31 -27.79
CA ASP A 142 -23.61 23.23 -28.75
C ASP A 142 -24.57 24.33 -28.32
N ILE A 143 -24.31 25.50 -28.87
CA ILE A 143 -25.29 26.57 -28.92
C ILE A 143 -26.45 25.91 -29.68
N ASP A 144 -27.43 25.49 -28.89
CA ASP A 144 -28.73 25.11 -29.35
C ASP A 144 -29.23 26.26 -30.18
N SER A 145 -29.16 26.08 -31.49
CA SER A 145 -29.74 27.03 -32.46
C SER A 145 -31.23 26.89 -32.27
N ASP A 146 -31.81 27.78 -31.46
CA ASP A 146 -33.24 27.91 -31.23
C ASP A 146 -33.97 27.98 -32.58
N PRO A 147 -34.79 27.00 -32.95
CA PRO A 147 -35.51 26.95 -34.22
C PRO A 147 -36.52 28.08 -34.38
N LEU A 148 -36.75 28.89 -33.32
CA LEU A 148 -37.80 29.91 -33.31
C LEU A 148 -37.35 31.29 -33.86
N GLN A 149 -36.09 31.45 -34.25
CA GLN A 149 -35.63 32.70 -34.84
C GLN A 149 -35.76 32.77 -36.38
N GLN A 150 -36.11 31.69 -37.02
CA GLN A 150 -36.24 31.64 -38.48
C GLN A 150 -37.61 32.13 -39.00
N SER A 151 -38.60 32.29 -38.12
CA SER A 151 -39.97 32.67 -38.51
C SER A 151 -40.25 34.17 -38.58
N ARG A 152 -39.24 35.05 -38.39
CA ARG A 152 -39.42 36.50 -38.39
C ARG A 152 -38.87 37.24 -39.62
N ARG A 153 -38.40 36.52 -40.64
CA ARG A 153 -37.84 37.16 -41.83
C ARG A 153 -38.70 37.13 -43.08
N ASP A 154 -39.89 36.54 -43.02
CA ASP A 154 -40.78 36.45 -44.16
C ASP A 154 -42.10 37.24 -44.01
N VAL A 155 -42.06 38.45 -43.43
CA VAL A 155 -43.17 39.40 -43.47
C VAL A 155 -42.61 40.77 -43.82
N SER A 156 -42.51 40.99 -45.15
CA SER A 156 -42.53 42.34 -45.79
C SER A 156 -42.95 42.20 -47.24
#